data_85ce7e0f14b3aaf9d46680f57ad2d456
#
_entry.id   85ce7e0f14b3aaf9d46680f57ad2d456
#
_cell.length_a   1.000
_cell.length_b   1.000
_cell.length_c   1.000
_cell.angle_alpha   90.00
_cell.angle_beta   90.00
_cell.angle_gamma   90.00
#
_symmetry.space_group_name_H-M   'P 1'
#
loop_
_entity.id
_entity.type
_entity.pdbx_description
1 polymer ?
#
loop_
_entity_poly.entity_id
_entity_poly.type
_entity_poly.pdbx_seq_one_letter_code
_entity_poly.pdbx_strand_id
1 'polypeptide(L)'
;YIDEAETEAGAVMSEEDLQNRVRQYISDAIQYIDDEISPLRAESTKYYLGDEFGNEVEGRSRVVSRDVRDSVQSVLPSMMRVFFGAEKVVEFVPRGPEDIGHAEQATDYVNYILKQDNDAIGIFYSVFKDALMNKSGIVKWWWDDSITVETYNFEALAEPEMALILEEEGVEAVSVESYPDPSVTEEILMQMQMQGMPAPQLYDIQIRRKTPANKVRIATMPPEEFFVDAAATSMENAQE
;
A
#
# COMPACT_ATOMS: atom_id res chain seq x y z
N TYR A 1 25.91 41.24 -39.34
CA TYR A 1 26.62 40.15 -38.70
C TYR A 1 25.86 39.81 -37.43
N ILE A 2 25.01 38.81 -37.51
CA ILE A 2 24.32 38.22 -36.38
C ILE A 2 25.07 36.93 -36.12
N ASP A 3 25.80 36.89 -35.01
CA ASP A 3 26.51 35.75 -34.49
C ASP A 3 25.49 34.66 -34.10
N GLU A 4 25.53 33.57 -34.84
CA GLU A 4 24.75 32.36 -34.51
C GLU A 4 25.41 31.72 -33.30
N ALA A 5 24.94 32.05 -32.12
CA ALA A 5 25.21 31.23 -30.96
C ALA A 5 24.51 29.88 -31.17
N GLU A 6 25.25 28.91 -31.61
CA GLU A 6 24.86 27.50 -31.62
C GLU A 6 24.43 27.12 -30.19
N THR A 7 23.13 26.97 -30.02
CA THR A 7 22.56 26.30 -28.84
C THR A 7 23.09 24.87 -28.87
N GLU A 8 24.04 24.55 -28.02
CA GLU A 8 24.42 23.17 -27.75
C GLU A 8 23.16 22.42 -27.31
N ALA A 9 22.54 21.76 -28.27
CA ALA A 9 21.55 20.76 -27.98
C ALA A 9 22.22 19.70 -27.14
N GLY A 10 21.79 19.56 -25.86
CA GLY A 10 22.37 18.67 -24.90
C GLY A 10 22.56 17.27 -25.52
N ALA A 11 23.80 16.82 -25.58
CA ALA A 11 24.13 15.50 -26.11
C ALA A 11 23.30 14.47 -25.29
N VAL A 12 22.44 13.73 -25.99
CA VAL A 12 21.69 12.64 -25.38
C VAL A 12 22.69 11.65 -24.82
N MET A 13 22.73 11.52 -23.50
CA MET A 13 23.62 10.59 -22.81
C MET A 13 23.39 9.17 -23.32
N SER A 14 24.44 8.39 -23.51
CA SER A 14 24.32 7.00 -23.90
C SER A 14 23.63 6.20 -22.78
N GLU A 15 22.95 5.11 -23.12
CA GLU A 15 22.30 4.25 -22.14
C GLU A 15 23.31 3.68 -21.13
N GLU A 16 24.52 3.36 -21.57
CA GLU A 16 25.60 2.86 -20.72
C GLU A 16 26.10 3.95 -19.75
N ASP A 17 26.26 5.18 -20.20
CA ASP A 17 26.64 6.30 -19.34
C ASP A 17 25.55 6.62 -18.32
N LEU A 18 24.28 6.57 -18.73
CA LEU A 18 23.15 6.75 -17.83
C LEU A 18 23.12 5.67 -16.73
N GLN A 19 23.29 4.40 -17.11
CA GLN A 19 23.33 3.30 -16.16
C GLN A 19 24.50 3.43 -15.18
N ASN A 20 25.68 3.81 -15.66
CA ASN A 20 26.85 4.02 -14.80
C ASN A 20 26.62 5.18 -13.83
N ARG A 21 26.02 6.27 -14.29
CA ARG A 21 25.71 7.44 -13.45
C ARG A 21 24.66 7.08 -12.38
N VAL A 22 23.61 6.37 -12.75
CA VAL A 22 22.59 5.89 -11.79
C VAL A 22 23.21 4.97 -10.74
N ARG A 23 24.07 4.02 -11.14
CA ARG A 23 24.77 3.15 -10.18
C ARG A 23 25.67 3.93 -9.23
N GLN A 24 26.34 4.95 -9.72
CA GLN A 24 27.16 5.82 -8.87
C GLN A 24 26.30 6.55 -7.83
N TYR A 25 25.22 7.20 -8.24
CA TYR A 25 24.32 7.89 -7.31
C TYR A 25 23.74 6.95 -6.26
N ILE A 26 23.34 5.74 -6.65
CA ILE A 26 22.85 4.72 -5.70
C ILE A 26 23.96 4.35 -4.72
N SER A 27 25.20 4.14 -5.19
CA SER A 27 26.33 3.79 -4.33
C SER A 27 26.66 4.90 -3.35
N ASP A 28 26.68 6.15 -3.82
CA ASP A 28 27.00 7.32 -2.99
C ASP A 28 25.90 7.55 -1.93
N ALA A 29 24.62 7.39 -2.29
CA ALA A 29 23.50 7.48 -1.36
C ALA A 29 23.53 6.37 -0.30
N ILE A 30 23.83 5.13 -0.70
CA ILE A 30 23.99 4.01 0.25
C ILE A 30 25.13 4.29 1.22
N GLN A 31 26.28 4.72 0.71
CA GLN A 31 27.44 5.03 1.53
C GLN A 31 27.13 6.13 2.55
N TYR A 32 26.46 7.20 2.13
CA TYR A 32 26.04 8.29 3.03
C TYR A 32 25.12 7.78 4.15
N ILE A 33 24.15 6.96 3.81
CA ILE A 33 23.25 6.38 4.82
C ILE A 33 24.01 5.49 5.79
N ASP A 34 24.90 4.63 5.30
CA ASP A 34 25.64 3.67 6.13
C ASP A 34 26.66 4.36 7.05
N ASP A 35 27.36 5.36 6.53
CA ASP A 35 28.42 6.03 7.27
C ASP A 35 27.90 7.08 8.27
N GLU A 36 26.86 7.83 7.91
CA GLU A 36 26.40 8.99 8.69
C GLU A 36 25.07 8.76 9.41
N ILE A 37 24.10 8.12 8.76
CA ILE A 37 22.73 8.05 9.26
C ILE A 37 22.49 6.80 10.11
N SER A 38 22.93 5.64 9.63
CA SER A 38 22.68 4.36 10.30
C SER A 38 23.27 4.30 11.72
N PRO A 39 24.49 4.81 12.00
CA PRO A 39 25.01 4.85 13.37
C PRO A 39 24.16 5.71 14.30
N LEU A 40 23.68 6.87 13.83
CA LEU A 40 22.80 7.75 14.60
C LEU A 40 21.44 7.11 14.91
N ARG A 41 20.86 6.37 13.96
CA ARG A 41 19.63 5.61 14.17
C ARG A 41 19.82 4.49 15.18
N ALA A 42 20.93 3.75 15.08
CA ALA A 42 21.27 2.70 16.01
C ALA A 42 21.44 3.24 17.45
N GLU A 43 22.10 4.38 17.60
CA GLU A 43 22.25 5.06 18.88
C GLU A 43 20.89 5.52 19.45
N SER A 44 20.05 6.17 18.62
CA SER A 44 18.70 6.60 19.00
C SER A 44 17.85 5.42 19.49
N THR A 45 17.96 4.28 18.81
CA THR A 45 17.25 3.05 19.18
C THR A 45 17.70 2.52 20.54
N LYS A 46 19.00 2.55 20.86
CA LYS A 46 19.53 2.17 22.18
C LYS A 46 18.96 3.07 23.29
N TYR A 47 18.92 4.39 23.06
CA TYR A 47 18.31 5.32 24.02
C TYR A 47 16.80 5.03 24.22
N TYR A 48 16.09 4.74 23.16
CA TYR A 48 14.66 4.41 23.22
C TYR A 48 14.40 3.10 23.99
N LEU A 49 15.22 2.08 23.75
CA LEU A 49 15.10 0.78 24.42
C LEU A 49 15.60 0.82 25.87
N GLY A 50 16.49 1.75 26.20
CA GLY A 50 17.16 1.82 27.49
C GLY A 50 18.23 0.75 27.62
N ASP A 51 18.97 0.51 26.53
CA ASP A 51 20.07 -0.43 26.51
C ASP A 51 21.30 0.11 27.29
N GLU A 52 22.13 -0.79 27.79
CA GLU A 52 23.40 -0.44 28.44
C GLU A 52 24.36 0.20 27.42
N PHE A 53 25.06 1.27 27.84
CA PHE A 53 25.98 2.03 26.98
C PHE A 53 27.45 1.58 27.09
N GLY A 54 27.75 0.62 28.02
CA GLY A 54 29.08 0.09 28.21
C GLY A 54 29.97 0.97 29.12
N ASN A 55 29.41 2.02 29.73
CA ASN A 55 30.09 2.87 30.73
C ASN A 55 29.68 2.52 32.17
N GLU A 56 28.98 1.41 32.36
CA GLU A 56 28.52 0.92 33.63
C GLU A 56 29.71 0.46 34.51
N VAL A 57 29.68 0.84 35.79
CA VAL A 57 30.70 0.47 36.75
C VAL A 57 30.26 -0.77 37.52
N GLU A 58 31.15 -1.76 37.62
CA GLU A 58 30.88 -2.97 38.39
C GLU A 58 30.54 -2.64 39.84
N GLY A 59 29.47 -3.27 40.38
CA GLY A 59 28.97 -3.04 41.74
C GLY A 59 28.05 -1.81 41.89
N ARG A 60 27.76 -1.08 40.83
CA ARG A 60 26.75 0.01 40.79
C ARG A 60 25.48 -0.41 40.06
N SER A 61 24.45 0.41 40.22
CA SER A 61 23.17 0.20 39.48
C SER A 61 23.39 0.29 37.96
N ARG A 62 22.80 -0.65 37.22
CA ARG A 62 22.77 -0.70 35.76
C ARG A 62 21.43 -0.29 35.19
N VAL A 63 20.59 0.34 36.02
CA VAL A 63 19.27 0.79 35.54
C VAL A 63 19.44 2.00 34.64
N VAL A 64 19.03 1.86 33.40
CA VAL A 64 19.00 2.95 32.40
C VAL A 64 17.59 3.56 32.38
N SER A 65 17.51 4.88 32.49
CA SER A 65 16.26 5.61 32.35
C SER A 65 15.80 5.58 30.87
N ARG A 66 14.49 5.41 30.66
CA ARG A 66 13.88 5.39 29.31
C ARG A 66 13.25 6.72 28.93
N ASP A 67 13.89 7.82 29.27
CA ASP A 67 13.36 9.18 29.10
C ASP A 67 13.01 9.50 27.64
N VAL A 68 13.79 8.99 26.68
CA VAL A 68 13.52 9.14 25.24
C VAL A 68 12.21 8.43 24.87
N ARG A 69 12.02 7.21 25.35
CA ARG A 69 10.78 6.46 25.12
C ARG A 69 9.56 7.18 25.70
N ASP A 70 9.69 7.64 26.94
CA ASP A 70 8.61 8.33 27.63
C ASP A 70 8.27 9.65 26.93
N SER A 71 9.26 10.37 26.43
CA SER A 71 9.09 11.58 25.63
C SER A 71 8.36 11.29 24.32
N VAL A 72 8.81 10.28 23.56
CA VAL A 72 8.15 9.88 22.30
C VAL A 72 6.71 9.44 22.57
N GLN A 73 6.47 8.63 23.59
CA GLN A 73 5.13 8.15 23.95
C GLN A 73 4.20 9.26 24.45
N SER A 74 4.72 10.34 25.00
CA SER A 74 3.92 11.50 25.41
C SER A 74 3.55 12.43 24.27
N VAL A 75 4.46 12.60 23.29
CA VAL A 75 4.26 13.50 22.14
C VAL A 75 3.36 12.87 21.06
N LEU A 76 3.56 11.59 20.80
CA LEU A 76 2.89 10.87 19.71
C LEU A 76 1.34 10.95 19.76
N PRO A 77 0.66 10.74 20.90
CA PRO A 77 -0.79 10.90 20.99
C PRO A 77 -1.26 12.32 20.71
N SER A 78 -0.44 13.31 21.07
CA SER A 78 -0.77 14.72 20.81
C SER A 78 -0.71 15.04 19.31
N MET A 79 0.29 14.52 18.61
CA MET A 79 0.39 14.59 17.16
C MET A 79 -0.79 13.88 16.49
N MET A 80 -1.10 12.65 16.90
CA MET A 80 -2.23 11.89 16.36
C MET A 80 -3.56 12.63 16.54
N ARG A 81 -3.75 13.31 17.67
CA ARG A 81 -4.97 14.10 17.92
C ARG A 81 -5.14 15.27 16.96
N VAL A 82 -4.04 15.88 16.49
CA VAL A 82 -4.10 16.98 15.52
C VAL A 82 -4.73 16.50 14.21
N PHE A 83 -4.38 15.30 13.75
CA PHE A 83 -4.85 14.77 12.46
C PHE A 83 -6.18 14.01 12.57
N PHE A 84 -6.41 13.32 13.69
CA PHE A 84 -7.58 12.45 13.88
C PHE A 84 -8.56 12.95 14.96
N GLY A 85 -8.35 14.14 15.49
CA GLY A 85 -9.27 14.78 16.42
C GLY A 85 -10.54 15.33 15.76
N ALA A 86 -10.53 15.52 14.44
CA ALA A 86 -11.67 15.92 13.63
C ALA A 86 -12.17 14.75 12.78
N GLU A 87 -13.40 14.88 12.28
CA GLU A 87 -14.00 13.88 11.40
C GLU A 87 -13.25 13.76 10.07
N LYS A 88 -12.77 14.87 9.52
CA LYS A 88 -12.01 14.94 8.27
C LYS A 88 -10.54 15.19 8.57
N VAL A 89 -9.66 14.38 7.96
CA VAL A 89 -8.20 14.51 8.07
C VAL A 89 -7.68 15.57 7.12
N VAL A 90 -8.30 15.65 5.94
CA VAL A 90 -7.96 16.59 4.86
C VAL A 90 -9.21 17.33 4.45
N GLU A 91 -9.09 18.62 4.19
CA GLU A 91 -10.16 19.46 3.66
C GLU A 91 -9.65 20.32 2.51
N PHE A 92 -10.31 20.22 1.35
CA PHE A 92 -10.03 21.04 0.19
C PHE A 92 -10.88 22.32 0.26
N VAL A 93 -10.22 23.46 0.19
CA VAL A 93 -10.87 24.77 0.20
C VAL A 93 -11.11 25.22 -1.24
N PRO A 94 -12.35 25.53 -1.63
CA PRO A 94 -12.65 26.01 -2.98
C PRO A 94 -11.99 27.37 -3.23
N ARG A 95 -11.51 27.59 -4.46
CA ARG A 95 -10.95 28.88 -4.88
C ARG A 95 -11.99 29.86 -5.41
N GLY A 96 -13.10 29.33 -5.93
CA GLY A 96 -14.20 30.09 -6.47
C GLY A 96 -15.56 29.43 -6.22
N PRO A 97 -16.67 30.12 -6.46
CA PRO A 97 -18.01 29.57 -6.26
C PRO A 97 -18.28 28.30 -7.11
N GLU A 98 -17.65 28.22 -8.27
CA GLU A 98 -17.75 27.09 -9.21
C GLU A 98 -17.06 25.83 -8.70
N ASP A 99 -16.07 25.98 -7.79
CA ASP A 99 -15.26 24.88 -7.28
C ASP A 99 -15.85 24.24 -6.01
N ILE A 100 -16.90 24.78 -5.42
CA ILE A 100 -17.44 24.34 -4.13
C ILE A 100 -17.78 22.85 -4.17
N GLY A 101 -18.54 22.39 -5.18
CA GLY A 101 -18.93 20.99 -5.31
C GLY A 101 -17.75 20.06 -5.55
N HIS A 102 -16.76 20.50 -6.32
CA HIS A 102 -15.55 19.72 -6.59
C HIS A 102 -14.67 19.61 -5.34
N ALA A 103 -14.52 20.69 -4.55
CA ALA A 103 -13.75 20.67 -3.32
C ALA A 103 -14.38 19.77 -2.24
N GLU A 104 -15.71 19.78 -2.11
CA GLU A 104 -16.43 18.88 -1.21
C GLU A 104 -16.24 17.41 -1.64
N GLN A 105 -16.43 17.09 -2.93
CA GLN A 105 -16.25 15.75 -3.46
C GLN A 105 -14.80 15.27 -3.29
N ALA A 106 -13.81 16.11 -3.58
CA ALA A 106 -12.40 15.81 -3.38
C ALA A 106 -12.08 15.53 -1.90
N THR A 107 -12.65 16.36 -1.00
CA THR A 107 -12.51 16.17 0.45
C THR A 107 -13.04 14.81 0.89
N ASP A 108 -14.24 14.45 0.49
CA ASP A 108 -14.88 13.20 0.89
C ASP A 108 -14.13 11.99 0.30
N TYR A 109 -13.73 12.07 -0.96
CA TYR A 109 -13.01 11.01 -1.64
C TYR A 109 -11.62 10.75 -1.03
N VAL A 110 -10.83 11.79 -0.76
CA VAL A 110 -9.50 11.63 -0.13
C VAL A 110 -9.62 11.08 1.30
N ASN A 111 -10.61 11.54 2.08
CA ASN A 111 -10.86 10.98 3.41
C ASN A 111 -11.33 9.53 3.36
N TYR A 112 -12.10 9.14 2.33
CA TYR A 112 -12.47 7.75 2.08
C TYR A 112 -11.23 6.88 1.80
N ILE A 113 -10.37 7.30 0.86
CA ILE A 113 -9.11 6.60 0.56
C ILE A 113 -8.27 6.41 1.82
N LEU A 114 -8.11 7.46 2.62
CA LEU A 114 -7.31 7.41 3.84
C LEU A 114 -7.89 6.46 4.90
N LYS A 115 -9.20 6.51 5.14
CA LYS A 115 -9.84 5.85 6.29
C LYS A 115 -10.44 4.48 5.97
N GLN A 116 -10.90 4.26 4.73
CA GLN A 116 -11.59 3.03 4.33
C GLN A 116 -10.69 2.11 3.51
N ASP A 117 -9.98 2.66 2.52
CA ASP A 117 -9.10 1.86 1.66
C ASP A 117 -7.74 1.58 2.31
N ASN A 118 -7.33 2.46 3.24
CA ASN A 118 -6.05 2.35 3.93
C ASN A 118 -6.24 2.55 5.45
N ASP A 119 -5.31 2.01 6.24
CA ASP A 119 -5.25 2.24 7.69
C ASP A 119 -4.53 3.56 7.99
N ALA A 120 -5.20 4.69 7.79
CA ALA A 120 -4.61 5.99 8.03
C ALA A 120 -4.04 6.14 9.45
N ILE A 121 -4.73 5.60 10.47
CA ILE A 121 -4.29 5.72 11.87
C ILE A 121 -2.96 4.99 12.06
N GLY A 122 -2.86 3.74 11.62
CA GLY A 122 -1.64 2.94 11.71
C GLY A 122 -0.49 3.55 10.92
N ILE A 123 -0.77 4.06 9.71
CA ILE A 123 0.21 4.72 8.85
C ILE A 123 0.77 5.97 9.53
N PHE A 124 -0.08 6.89 9.96
CA PHE A 124 0.37 8.14 10.62
C PHE A 124 1.09 7.86 11.94
N TYR A 125 0.60 6.90 12.73
CA TYR A 125 1.26 6.49 13.96
C TYR A 125 2.69 6.01 13.69
N SER A 126 2.87 5.14 12.71
CA SER A 126 4.19 4.59 12.35
C SER A 126 5.12 5.67 11.82
N VAL A 127 4.64 6.51 10.90
CA VAL A 127 5.42 7.63 10.33
C VAL A 127 5.89 8.62 11.40
N PHE A 128 4.99 9.03 12.30
CA PHE A 128 5.38 9.95 13.36
C PHE A 128 6.35 9.31 14.36
N LYS A 129 6.15 8.03 14.67
CA LYS A 129 7.08 7.30 15.53
C LYS A 129 8.46 7.20 14.88
N ASP A 130 8.53 6.87 13.60
CA ASP A 130 9.79 6.80 12.86
C ASP A 130 10.45 8.18 12.76
N ALA A 131 9.69 9.24 12.49
CA ALA A 131 10.21 10.60 12.48
C ALA A 131 10.81 11.02 13.83
N LEU A 132 10.15 10.67 14.94
CA LEU A 132 10.62 10.99 16.29
C LEU A 132 11.85 10.16 16.71
N MET A 133 11.93 8.91 16.23
CA MET A 133 13.03 8.01 16.59
C MET A 133 14.21 8.11 15.60
N ASN A 134 13.90 8.12 14.30
CA ASN A 134 14.86 7.96 13.21
C ASN A 134 15.08 9.26 12.40
N LYS A 135 14.58 10.40 12.90
CA LYS A 135 14.62 11.74 12.26
C LYS A 135 13.80 11.87 10.98
N SER A 136 13.34 10.80 10.39
CA SER A 136 12.55 10.80 9.16
C SER A 136 11.43 9.78 9.24
N GLY A 137 10.24 10.17 8.78
CA GLY A 137 9.10 9.27 8.57
C GLY A 137 8.70 9.36 7.11
N ILE A 138 8.62 8.22 6.44
CA ILE A 138 8.45 8.15 5.00
C ILE A 138 7.16 7.44 4.67
N VAL A 139 6.39 8.05 3.76
CA VAL A 139 5.15 7.50 3.23
C VAL A 139 5.32 7.28 1.74
N LYS A 140 4.94 6.09 1.29
CA LYS A 140 4.84 5.75 -0.12
C LYS A 140 3.37 5.60 -0.48
N TRP A 141 2.99 6.12 -1.63
CA TRP A 141 1.68 5.91 -2.22
C TRP A 141 1.82 5.47 -3.68
N TRP A 142 0.91 4.59 -4.12
CA TRP A 142 0.90 4.08 -5.49
C TRP A 142 -0.50 3.62 -5.88
N TRP A 143 -0.71 3.49 -7.18
CA TRP A 143 -1.88 2.82 -7.68
C TRP A 143 -1.68 1.31 -7.61
N ASP A 144 -2.59 0.60 -6.95
CA ASP A 144 -2.57 -0.86 -6.81
C ASP A 144 -3.50 -1.46 -7.87
N ASP A 145 -2.93 -2.02 -8.91
CA ASP A 145 -3.58 -2.75 -9.99
C ASP A 145 -3.44 -4.27 -9.82
N SER A 146 -3.01 -4.73 -8.68
CA SER A 146 -2.87 -6.15 -8.38
C SER A 146 -4.21 -6.88 -8.51
N ILE A 147 -4.14 -8.13 -8.96
CA ILE A 147 -5.30 -8.98 -9.12
C ILE A 147 -5.29 -10.03 -8.01
N THR A 148 -6.29 -9.98 -7.14
CA THR A 148 -6.52 -11.03 -6.15
C THR A 148 -7.29 -12.17 -6.83
N VAL A 149 -6.78 -13.39 -6.69
CA VAL A 149 -7.40 -14.59 -7.24
C VAL A 149 -7.90 -15.45 -6.09
N GLU A 150 -9.21 -15.61 -6.01
CA GLU A 150 -9.86 -16.45 -5.00
C GLU A 150 -10.58 -17.61 -5.66
N THR A 151 -10.57 -18.77 -5.01
CA THR A 151 -11.23 -19.96 -5.52
C THR A 151 -12.47 -20.24 -4.66
N TYR A 152 -13.62 -20.39 -5.32
CA TYR A 152 -14.89 -20.71 -4.70
C TYR A 152 -15.41 -22.03 -5.24
N ASN A 153 -16.04 -22.81 -4.35
CA ASN A 153 -16.73 -24.06 -4.70
C ASN A 153 -18.21 -23.88 -4.44
N PHE A 154 -19.01 -24.23 -5.41
CA PHE A 154 -20.46 -24.26 -5.30
C PHE A 154 -20.96 -25.66 -5.62
N GLU A 155 -21.91 -26.12 -4.84
CA GLU A 155 -22.47 -27.47 -4.96
C GLU A 155 -23.97 -27.40 -5.25
N ALA A 156 -24.47 -28.35 -5.98
CA ALA A 156 -25.89 -28.58 -6.27
C ALA A 156 -26.59 -27.34 -6.91
N LEU A 157 -25.90 -26.65 -7.82
CA LEU A 157 -26.47 -25.50 -8.54
C LEU A 157 -27.40 -25.98 -9.67
N ALA A 158 -28.52 -25.28 -9.85
CA ALA A 158 -29.32 -25.42 -11.07
C ALA A 158 -28.62 -24.72 -12.24
N GLU A 159 -28.90 -25.17 -13.47
CA GLU A 159 -28.29 -24.62 -14.70
C GLU A 159 -28.38 -23.10 -14.81
N PRO A 160 -29.53 -22.42 -14.50
CA PRO A 160 -29.60 -20.96 -14.55
C PRO A 160 -28.71 -20.26 -13.53
N GLU A 161 -28.54 -20.87 -12.33
CA GLU A 161 -27.70 -20.32 -11.27
C GLU A 161 -26.20 -20.43 -11.63
N MET A 162 -25.81 -21.58 -12.17
CA MET A 162 -24.48 -21.80 -12.69
C MET A 162 -24.16 -20.80 -13.82
N ALA A 163 -25.08 -20.61 -14.78
CA ALA A 163 -24.90 -19.67 -15.89
C ALA A 163 -24.70 -18.24 -15.38
N LEU A 164 -25.48 -17.80 -14.39
CA LEU A 164 -25.35 -16.48 -13.77
C LEU A 164 -23.98 -16.26 -13.15
N ILE A 165 -23.45 -17.26 -12.44
CA ILE A 165 -22.13 -17.18 -11.79
C ILE A 165 -21.01 -17.11 -12.85
N LEU A 166 -21.14 -17.89 -13.93
CA LEU A 166 -20.13 -17.94 -15.00
C LEU A 166 -20.17 -16.70 -15.92
N GLU A 167 -21.28 -15.94 -15.94
CA GLU A 167 -21.38 -14.67 -16.66
C GLU A 167 -20.76 -13.49 -15.90
N GLU A 168 -20.46 -13.63 -14.60
CA GLU A 168 -19.83 -12.56 -13.85
C GLU A 168 -18.44 -12.22 -14.39
N GLU A 169 -18.14 -10.93 -14.47
CA GLU A 169 -16.84 -10.45 -14.95
C GLU A 169 -15.69 -10.92 -14.00
N GLY A 170 -14.63 -11.43 -14.60
CA GLY A 170 -13.46 -11.91 -13.85
C GLY A 170 -13.61 -13.32 -13.27
N VAL A 171 -14.68 -14.05 -13.60
CA VAL A 171 -14.88 -15.44 -13.18
C VAL A 171 -14.40 -16.41 -14.27
N GLU A 172 -13.59 -17.40 -13.87
CA GLU A 172 -13.12 -18.49 -14.71
C GLU A 172 -13.52 -19.83 -14.10
N ALA A 173 -14.19 -20.68 -14.86
CA ALA A 173 -14.47 -22.06 -14.43
C ALA A 173 -13.18 -22.88 -14.37
N VAL A 174 -12.91 -23.53 -13.24
CA VAL A 174 -11.81 -24.48 -13.05
C VAL A 174 -12.26 -25.91 -13.31
N SER A 175 -13.41 -26.28 -12.73
CA SER A 175 -14.08 -27.55 -12.98
C SER A 175 -15.58 -27.37 -12.96
N VAL A 176 -16.28 -28.16 -13.77
CA VAL A 176 -17.73 -28.22 -13.82
C VAL A 176 -18.10 -29.71 -13.87
N GLU A 177 -18.74 -30.18 -12.83
CA GLU A 177 -19.24 -31.55 -12.75
C GLU A 177 -20.76 -31.51 -12.76
N SER A 178 -21.39 -32.32 -13.61
CA SER A 178 -22.86 -32.41 -13.69
C SER A 178 -23.31 -33.80 -13.26
N TYR A 179 -24.38 -33.84 -12.51
CA TYR A 179 -25.01 -35.10 -12.10
C TYR A 179 -26.53 -34.95 -12.08
N PRO A 180 -27.28 -36.08 -12.23
CA PRO A 180 -28.74 -36.06 -12.15
C PRO A 180 -29.20 -35.58 -10.80
N ASP A 181 -30.24 -34.75 -10.76
CA ASP A 181 -30.84 -34.28 -9.50
C ASP A 181 -31.39 -35.48 -8.67
N PRO A 182 -30.79 -35.77 -7.50
CA PRO A 182 -31.20 -36.89 -6.66
C PRO A 182 -32.60 -36.73 -6.02
N SER A 183 -33.19 -35.55 -6.11
CA SER A 183 -34.54 -35.29 -5.60
C SER A 183 -35.64 -35.74 -6.56
N VAL A 184 -35.30 -36.01 -7.83
CA VAL A 184 -36.24 -36.40 -8.88
C VAL A 184 -36.42 -37.90 -8.89
N THR A 185 -37.65 -38.34 -8.63
CA THR A 185 -38.01 -39.77 -8.60
C THR A 185 -38.08 -40.34 -10.03
N GLU A 186 -37.87 -41.68 -10.16
CA GLU A 186 -37.95 -42.37 -11.46
C GLU A 186 -39.29 -42.11 -12.19
N GLU A 187 -40.39 -41.97 -11.45
CA GLU A 187 -41.72 -41.68 -12.03
C GLU A 187 -41.73 -40.30 -12.71
N ILE A 188 -41.15 -39.29 -12.09
CA ILE A 188 -41.07 -37.92 -12.63
C ILE A 188 -40.14 -37.92 -13.87
N LEU A 189 -39.02 -38.61 -13.82
CA LEU A 189 -38.11 -38.76 -14.96
C LEU A 189 -38.79 -39.38 -16.18
N MET A 190 -39.57 -40.43 -15.98
CA MET A 190 -40.33 -41.08 -17.06
C MET A 190 -41.42 -40.18 -17.65
N GLN A 191 -42.09 -39.39 -16.83
CA GLN A 191 -43.04 -38.40 -17.29
C GLN A 191 -42.41 -37.27 -18.09
N MET A 192 -41.25 -36.78 -17.66
CA MET A 192 -40.49 -35.74 -18.38
C MET A 192 -40.00 -36.25 -19.74
N GLN A 193 -39.50 -37.50 -19.79
CA GLN A 193 -39.09 -38.13 -21.02
C GLN A 193 -40.22 -38.27 -22.05
N MET A 194 -41.43 -38.62 -21.57
CA MET A 194 -42.62 -38.69 -22.43
C MET A 194 -43.03 -37.32 -23.01
N GLN A 195 -42.67 -36.23 -22.29
CA GLN A 195 -42.91 -34.85 -22.73
C GLN A 195 -41.76 -34.22 -23.54
N GLY A 196 -40.69 -34.99 -23.77
CA GLY A 196 -39.51 -34.51 -24.46
C GLY A 196 -38.68 -33.49 -23.69
N MET A 197 -38.86 -33.44 -22.38
CA MET A 197 -38.05 -32.54 -21.50
C MET A 197 -36.78 -33.24 -21.05
N PRO A 198 -35.64 -32.54 -21.03
CA PRO A 198 -34.40 -33.09 -20.52
C PRO A 198 -34.51 -33.36 -18.99
N ALA A 199 -33.79 -34.38 -18.54
CA ALA A 199 -33.70 -34.65 -17.10
C ALA A 199 -32.99 -33.47 -16.39
N PRO A 200 -33.52 -33.01 -15.24
CA PRO A 200 -32.88 -31.96 -14.47
C PRO A 200 -31.51 -32.42 -13.97
N GLN A 201 -30.54 -31.56 -14.16
CA GLN A 201 -29.15 -31.80 -13.72
C GLN A 201 -28.79 -30.75 -12.67
N LEU A 202 -27.97 -31.15 -11.73
CA LEU A 202 -27.29 -30.27 -10.80
C LEU A 202 -25.82 -30.21 -11.16
N TYR A 203 -25.23 -29.10 -10.83
CA TYR A 203 -23.84 -28.80 -11.17
C TYR A 203 -23.04 -28.43 -9.92
N ASP A 204 -21.91 -29.12 -9.75
CA ASP A 204 -20.86 -28.72 -8.81
C ASP A 204 -19.79 -28.00 -9.61
N ILE A 205 -19.54 -26.74 -9.24
CA ILE A 205 -18.58 -25.93 -9.96
C ILE A 205 -17.51 -25.40 -9.02
N GLN A 206 -16.28 -25.42 -9.50
CA GLN A 206 -15.19 -24.70 -8.90
C GLN A 206 -14.84 -23.52 -9.81
N ILE A 207 -14.89 -22.33 -9.27
CA ILE A 207 -14.55 -21.12 -10.00
C ILE A 207 -13.35 -20.42 -9.37
N ARG A 208 -12.67 -19.67 -10.20
CA ARG A 208 -11.61 -18.76 -9.81
C ARG A 208 -12.06 -17.35 -10.16
N ARG A 209 -12.27 -16.52 -9.12
CA ARG A 209 -12.66 -15.12 -9.28
C ARG A 209 -11.45 -14.23 -9.20
N LYS A 210 -11.23 -13.42 -10.23
CA LYS A 210 -10.18 -12.42 -10.34
C LYS A 210 -10.76 -11.06 -10.00
N THR A 211 -10.35 -10.49 -8.86
CA THR A 211 -10.82 -9.18 -8.44
C THR A 211 -9.63 -8.21 -8.48
N PRO A 212 -9.64 -7.20 -9.36
CA PRO A 212 -8.62 -6.17 -9.37
C PRO A 212 -8.78 -5.25 -8.15
N ALA A 213 -7.68 -4.88 -7.53
CA ALA A 213 -7.67 -3.97 -6.39
C ALA A 213 -8.13 -2.57 -6.80
N ASN A 214 -7.59 -2.05 -7.92
CA ASN A 214 -7.93 -0.75 -8.54
C ASN A 214 -8.12 0.38 -7.52
N LYS A 215 -7.14 0.54 -6.63
CA LYS A 215 -7.22 1.54 -5.57
C LYS A 215 -5.87 2.16 -5.24
N VAL A 216 -5.91 3.34 -4.61
CA VAL A 216 -4.71 3.97 -4.08
C VAL A 216 -4.29 3.27 -2.80
N ARG A 217 -3.08 2.74 -2.78
CA ARG A 217 -2.43 2.21 -1.59
C ARG A 217 -1.50 3.23 -0.99
N ILE A 218 -1.52 3.30 0.33
CA ILE A 218 -0.63 4.14 1.12
C ILE A 218 0.01 3.25 2.16
N ALA A 219 1.33 3.31 2.29
CA ALA A 219 2.06 2.54 3.30
C ALA A 219 3.24 3.33 3.84
N THR A 220 3.63 3.01 5.06
CA THR A 220 4.89 3.46 5.63
C THR A 220 6.04 2.71 4.99
N MET A 221 7.13 3.39 4.78
CA MET A 221 8.39 2.81 4.32
C MET A 221 9.40 2.89 5.47
N PRO A 222 10.05 1.77 5.83
CA PRO A 222 11.11 1.82 6.82
C PRO A 222 12.17 2.83 6.40
N PRO A 223 12.62 3.72 7.32
CA PRO A 223 13.63 4.73 6.97
C PRO A 223 14.94 4.14 6.45
N GLU A 224 15.23 2.88 6.77
CA GLU A 224 16.41 2.13 6.32
C GLU A 224 16.34 1.76 4.83
N GLU A 225 15.15 1.70 4.25
CA GLU A 225 14.92 1.36 2.84
C GLU A 225 14.85 2.61 1.95
N PHE A 226 14.97 3.80 2.54
CA PHE A 226 14.93 5.06 1.82
C PHE A 226 16.33 5.68 1.73
N PHE A 227 16.84 5.76 0.53
CA PHE A 227 18.14 6.34 0.21
C PHE A 227 17.97 7.73 -0.39
N VAL A 228 18.79 8.65 0.05
CA VAL A 228 18.76 10.05 -0.37
C VAL A 228 20.19 10.54 -0.53
N ASP A 229 20.42 11.41 -1.50
CA ASP A 229 21.69 12.10 -1.67
C ASP A 229 21.98 12.99 -0.46
N ALA A 230 23.24 13.02 -0.02
CA ALA A 230 23.73 13.88 1.06
C ALA A 230 23.47 15.37 0.83
N ALA A 231 23.47 15.81 -0.42
CA ALA A 231 23.24 17.19 -0.81
C ALA A 231 21.76 17.56 -0.95
N ALA A 232 20.85 16.58 -0.94
CA ALA A 232 19.42 16.82 -1.10
C ALA A 232 18.81 17.54 0.10
N THR A 233 18.19 18.69 -0.15
CA THR A 233 17.44 19.47 0.86
C THR A 233 15.93 19.36 0.69
N SER A 234 15.45 18.88 -0.44
CA SER A 234 14.05 18.63 -0.76
C SER A 234 13.94 17.48 -1.76
N MET A 235 12.71 16.95 -1.94
CA MET A 235 12.45 15.94 -2.96
C MET A 235 12.63 16.47 -4.39
N GLU A 236 12.52 17.79 -4.59
CA GLU A 236 12.67 18.42 -5.91
C GLU A 236 14.11 18.48 -6.36
N ASN A 237 15.04 18.73 -5.43
CA ASN A 237 16.47 18.82 -5.74
C ASN A 237 17.26 17.53 -5.46
N ALA A 238 16.58 16.44 -5.16
CA ALA A 238 17.22 15.13 -5.01
C ALA A 238 17.62 14.47 -6.35
N GLN A 239 17.30 15.11 -7.48
CA GLN A 239 17.53 14.59 -8.83
C GLN A 239 18.57 15.42 -9.63
N GLU A 240 19.04 16.53 -9.09
CA GLU A 240 20.12 17.32 -9.67
C GLU A 240 21.50 16.86 -9.15
#